data_c9e388c2218df50a11376737d79fced1
#
_entry.id   c9e388c2218df50a11376737d79fced1
#
_cell.length_a   1.000
_cell.length_b   1.000
_cell.length_c   1.000
_cell.angle_alpha   90.00
_cell.angle_beta   90.00
_cell.angle_gamma   90.00
#
_symmetry.space_group_name_H-M   'P 1'
#
loop_
_entity.id
_entity.type
_entity.pdbx_description
1 polymer ?
#
loop_
_entity_poly.entity_id
_entity_poly.type
_entity_poly.pdbx_seq_one_letter_code
_entity_poly.pdbx_strand_id
1 'polypeptide(L)'
;MAEYLFELTPTRDEELLPQLAAALDKCAELTSRKRLSALWRFIDRMNDARNVPEELLRRRRARRRIYGGILTVAGLLLLIPALTEPRELTGPLVVGAFAVAWGLYSLLRRGGSGKRRGKKDALKRYEKEARRLLDRLAEAPRAEMHIRFTDKEMTVEAAGERRAVPYGVFECGAETRDLLLLHGKANALVLQRRELAWGDWEAFGAFLTERGVPVAPAPD
;
A
#
# COMPACT_ATOMS: atom_id res chain seq x y z
N MET A 1 -0.98 22.32 26.69
CA MET A 1 -0.39 22.59 25.35
C MET A 1 0.50 21.42 25.03
N ALA A 2 0.18 20.66 23.98
CA ALA A 2 1.05 19.59 23.52
C ALA A 2 2.19 20.22 22.71
N GLU A 3 3.41 19.90 23.08
CA GLU A 3 4.61 20.40 22.43
C GLU A 3 5.51 19.19 22.13
N TYR A 4 6.08 19.17 20.91
CA TYR A 4 7.02 18.13 20.52
C TYR A 4 8.29 18.79 20.00
N LEU A 5 9.43 18.27 20.43
CA LEU A 5 10.76 18.75 20.02
C LEU A 5 11.56 17.62 19.41
N PHE A 6 12.04 17.84 18.20
CA PHE A 6 12.94 16.96 17.50
C PHE A 6 14.32 17.61 17.36
N GLU A 7 15.35 16.85 17.68
CA GLU A 7 16.76 17.21 17.45
C GLU A 7 17.26 16.37 16.28
N LEU A 8 17.36 17.02 15.11
CA LEU A 8 17.71 16.30 13.90
C LEU A 8 19.18 15.94 13.86
N THR A 9 19.46 14.68 13.58
CA THR A 9 20.82 14.17 13.42
C THR A 9 21.08 13.74 11.99
N PRO A 10 22.26 14.04 11.39
CA PRO A 10 22.60 13.48 10.09
C PRO A 10 22.69 11.96 10.19
N THR A 11 21.92 11.28 9.36
CA THR A 11 21.81 9.81 9.41
C THR A 11 21.89 9.24 8.01
N ARG A 12 22.73 8.20 7.86
CA ARG A 12 22.82 7.38 6.66
C ARG A 12 22.50 5.93 7.03
N ASP A 13 21.31 5.70 7.53
CA ASP A 13 20.86 4.38 7.98
C ASP A 13 20.09 3.69 6.84
N GLU A 14 20.72 2.71 6.20
CA GLU A 14 20.10 1.97 5.09
C GLU A 14 18.92 1.10 5.56
N GLU A 15 18.79 0.81 6.86
CA GLU A 15 17.64 0.08 7.41
C GLU A 15 16.34 0.91 7.32
N LEU A 16 16.45 2.24 7.24
CA LEU A 16 15.31 3.13 7.03
C LEU A 16 14.79 3.13 5.59
N LEU A 17 15.58 2.66 4.62
CA LEU A 17 15.19 2.68 3.20
C LEU A 17 13.87 1.96 2.90
N PRO A 18 13.63 0.72 3.38
CA PRO A 18 12.35 0.05 3.15
C PRO A 18 11.19 0.74 3.86
N GLN A 19 11.40 1.30 5.05
CA GLN A 19 10.38 2.05 5.79
C GLN A 19 10.03 3.35 5.07
N LEU A 20 11.04 4.06 4.56
CA LEU A 20 10.84 5.30 3.81
C LEU A 20 10.11 5.05 2.48
N ALA A 21 10.42 3.95 1.78
CA ALA A 21 9.70 3.55 0.58
C ALA A 21 8.24 3.19 0.87
N ALA A 22 7.96 2.49 1.99
CA ALA A 22 6.60 2.18 2.43
C ALA A 22 5.82 3.44 2.82
N ALA A 23 6.47 4.39 3.50
CA ALA A 23 5.89 5.68 3.86
C ALA A 23 5.55 6.52 2.61
N LEU A 24 6.42 6.55 1.60
CA LEU A 24 6.17 7.22 0.32
C LEU A 24 4.97 6.60 -0.43
N ASP A 25 4.89 5.26 -0.50
CA ASP A 25 3.76 4.56 -1.12
C ASP A 25 2.45 4.91 -0.41
N LYS A 26 2.46 4.96 0.93
CA LYS A 26 1.30 5.34 1.72
C LYS A 26 0.89 6.80 1.51
N CYS A 27 1.83 7.74 1.50
CA CYS A 27 1.57 9.14 1.18
C CYS A 27 1.00 9.32 -0.23
N ALA A 28 1.53 8.59 -1.23
CA ALA A 28 0.99 8.59 -2.59
C ALA A 28 -0.45 8.05 -2.65
N GLU A 29 -0.75 6.98 -1.89
CA GLU A 29 -2.12 6.47 -1.74
C GLU A 29 -3.05 7.54 -1.16
N LEU A 30 -2.68 8.17 -0.03
CA LEU A 30 -3.49 9.20 0.64
C LEU A 30 -3.76 10.40 -0.30
N THR A 31 -2.73 10.89 -0.97
CA THR A 31 -2.84 12.01 -1.92
C THR A 31 -3.74 11.63 -3.09
N SER A 32 -3.60 10.42 -3.62
CA SER A 32 -4.44 9.92 -4.71
C SER A 32 -5.89 9.72 -4.28
N ARG A 33 -6.14 9.23 -3.07
CA ARG A 33 -7.49 9.13 -2.47
C ARG A 33 -8.18 10.49 -2.35
N LYS A 34 -7.44 11.51 -1.94
CA LYS A 34 -7.95 12.89 -1.86
C LYS A 34 -8.31 13.45 -3.24
N ARG A 35 -7.45 13.23 -4.25
CA ARG A 35 -7.66 13.74 -5.62
C ARG A 35 -8.72 12.97 -6.41
N LEU A 36 -8.81 11.66 -6.23
CA LEU A 36 -9.64 10.74 -7.01
C LEU A 36 -10.65 10.01 -6.12
N SER A 37 -11.33 10.73 -5.24
CA SER A 37 -12.23 10.16 -4.23
C SER A 37 -13.36 9.28 -4.81
N ALA A 38 -13.88 9.62 -6.00
CA ALA A 38 -14.91 8.83 -6.67
C ALA A 38 -14.38 7.47 -7.17
N LEU A 39 -13.17 7.47 -7.74
CA LEU A 39 -12.50 6.25 -8.19
C LEU A 39 -12.17 5.33 -7.02
N TRP A 40 -11.65 5.90 -5.94
CA TRP A 40 -11.31 5.12 -4.75
C TRP A 40 -12.55 4.52 -4.06
N ARG A 41 -13.68 5.25 -3.99
CA ARG A 41 -14.95 4.70 -3.53
C ARG A 41 -15.42 3.50 -4.36
N PHE A 42 -15.21 3.54 -5.67
CA PHE A 42 -15.51 2.41 -6.55
C PHE A 42 -14.56 1.23 -6.30
N ILE A 43 -13.24 1.48 -6.17
CA ILE A 43 -12.23 0.47 -5.85
C ILE A 43 -12.52 -0.16 -4.48
N ASP A 44 -12.84 0.64 -3.46
CA ASP A 44 -13.15 0.16 -2.12
C ASP A 44 -14.40 -0.73 -2.14
N ARG A 45 -15.49 -0.34 -2.85
CA ARG A 45 -16.66 -1.20 -3.06
C ARG A 45 -16.31 -2.52 -3.74
N MET A 46 -15.43 -2.49 -4.74
CA MET A 46 -14.97 -3.73 -5.40
C MET A 46 -14.11 -4.60 -4.47
N ASN A 47 -13.29 -3.99 -3.62
CA ASN A 47 -12.48 -4.70 -2.64
C ASN A 47 -13.34 -5.27 -1.51
N ASP A 48 -14.32 -4.53 -1.02
CA ASP A 48 -15.29 -5.01 -0.01
C ASP A 48 -16.12 -6.18 -0.56
N ALA A 49 -16.53 -6.11 -1.83
CA ALA A 49 -17.16 -7.25 -2.51
C ALA A 49 -16.22 -8.47 -2.67
N ARG A 50 -14.90 -8.26 -2.62
CA ARG A 50 -13.87 -9.32 -2.62
C ARG A 50 -13.49 -9.81 -1.22
N ASN A 51 -13.64 -8.98 -0.19
CA ASN A 51 -13.41 -9.34 1.21
C ASN A 51 -14.56 -10.16 1.80
N VAL A 52 -14.97 -11.19 1.06
CA VAL A 52 -15.96 -12.17 1.52
C VAL A 52 -15.33 -13.01 2.65
N PRO A 53 -16.05 -13.27 3.77
CA PRO A 53 -15.59 -14.12 4.86
C PRO A 53 -14.97 -15.42 4.34
N GLU A 54 -13.89 -15.88 4.99
CA GLU A 54 -13.13 -17.07 4.51
C GLU A 54 -14.02 -18.31 4.33
N GLU A 55 -15.06 -18.45 5.13
CA GLU A 55 -16.04 -19.53 5.02
C GLU A 55 -16.81 -19.49 3.69
N LEU A 56 -17.25 -18.31 3.26
CA LEU A 56 -17.91 -18.14 1.98
C LEU A 56 -16.96 -18.32 0.81
N LEU A 57 -15.68 -17.95 0.99
CA LEU A 57 -14.63 -18.22 0.00
C LEU A 57 -14.34 -19.73 -0.11
N ARG A 58 -14.32 -20.46 1.02
CA ARG A 58 -14.21 -21.93 1.02
C ARG A 58 -15.39 -22.58 0.29
N ARG A 59 -16.63 -22.16 0.58
CA ARG A 59 -17.84 -22.64 -0.11
C ARG A 59 -17.83 -22.32 -1.60
N ARG A 60 -17.41 -21.10 -2.00
CA ARG A 60 -17.27 -20.72 -3.42
C ARG A 60 -16.17 -21.52 -4.11
N ARG A 61 -15.03 -21.81 -3.45
CA ARG A 61 -13.96 -22.66 -3.99
C ARG A 61 -14.43 -24.11 -4.15
N ALA A 62 -15.13 -24.65 -3.17
CA ALA A 62 -15.70 -25.99 -3.23
C ALA A 62 -16.71 -26.10 -4.38
N ARG A 63 -17.68 -25.19 -4.47
CA ARG A 63 -18.65 -25.15 -5.58
C ARG A 63 -17.93 -25.06 -6.93
N ARG A 64 -16.94 -24.18 -7.08
CA ARG A 64 -16.20 -24.03 -8.33
C ARG A 64 -15.45 -25.29 -8.73
N ARG A 65 -14.88 -26.04 -7.77
CA ARG A 65 -14.26 -27.35 -8.03
C ARG A 65 -15.28 -28.39 -8.46
N ILE A 66 -16.43 -28.42 -7.79
CA ILE A 66 -17.54 -29.33 -8.16
C ILE A 66 -18.03 -29.03 -9.57
N TYR A 67 -18.35 -27.76 -9.89
CA TYR A 67 -18.77 -27.39 -11.24
C TYR A 67 -17.71 -27.61 -12.29
N GLY A 68 -16.43 -27.33 -11.97
CA GLY A 68 -15.30 -27.63 -12.85
C GLY A 68 -15.20 -29.14 -13.14
N GLY A 69 -15.37 -29.98 -12.11
CA GLY A 69 -15.38 -31.43 -12.24
C GLY A 69 -16.55 -31.94 -13.10
N ILE A 70 -17.76 -31.47 -12.80
CA ILE A 70 -18.98 -31.84 -13.58
C ILE A 70 -18.80 -31.42 -15.04
N LEU A 71 -18.30 -30.22 -15.31
CA LEU A 71 -18.10 -29.72 -16.67
C LEU A 71 -17.03 -30.55 -17.43
N THR A 72 -15.98 -30.97 -16.74
CA THR A 72 -14.95 -31.84 -17.33
C THR A 72 -15.52 -33.21 -17.71
N VAL A 73 -16.27 -33.82 -16.80
CA VAL A 73 -16.92 -35.13 -17.04
C VAL A 73 -17.95 -35.03 -18.16
N ALA A 74 -18.80 -34.03 -18.16
CA ALA A 74 -19.79 -33.82 -19.23
C ALA A 74 -19.12 -33.53 -20.57
N GLY A 75 -18.04 -32.78 -20.60
CA GLY A 75 -17.24 -32.53 -21.81
C GLY A 75 -16.60 -33.80 -22.36
N LEU A 76 -16.06 -34.67 -21.48
CA LEU A 76 -15.50 -35.96 -21.86
C LEU A 76 -16.57 -36.88 -22.44
N LEU A 77 -17.77 -36.94 -21.83
CA LEU A 77 -18.89 -37.78 -22.33
C LEU A 77 -19.34 -37.32 -23.73
N LEU A 78 -19.28 -36.02 -24.04
CA LEU A 78 -19.58 -35.50 -25.38
C LEU A 78 -18.44 -35.76 -26.37
N LEU A 79 -17.20 -35.81 -25.92
CA LEU A 79 -16.05 -36.06 -26.78
C LEU A 79 -15.96 -37.53 -27.24
N ILE A 80 -16.31 -38.49 -26.38
CA ILE A 80 -16.19 -39.94 -26.72
C ILE A 80 -16.95 -40.28 -28.01
N PRO A 81 -18.29 -40.00 -28.14
CA PRO A 81 -19.00 -40.30 -29.38
C PRO A 81 -18.56 -39.40 -30.55
N ALA A 82 -18.15 -38.15 -30.31
CA ALA A 82 -17.70 -37.25 -31.36
C ALA A 82 -16.34 -37.66 -31.97
N LEU A 83 -15.55 -38.45 -31.29
CA LEU A 83 -14.29 -39.01 -31.80
C LEU A 83 -14.51 -40.23 -32.69
N THR A 84 -15.61 -40.97 -32.54
CA THR A 84 -15.95 -42.12 -33.36
C THR A 84 -16.53 -41.73 -34.73
N GLU A 85 -17.30 -40.59 -34.77
CA GLU A 85 -17.93 -40.09 -36.01
C GLU A 85 -17.71 -38.56 -36.16
N PRO A 86 -16.48 -38.11 -36.48
CA PRO A 86 -16.11 -36.71 -36.44
C PRO A 86 -16.78 -35.84 -37.52
N ARG A 87 -17.24 -36.43 -38.63
CA ARG A 87 -17.85 -35.70 -39.76
C ARG A 87 -19.30 -35.28 -39.47
N GLU A 88 -20.05 -36.04 -38.69
CA GLU A 88 -21.45 -35.76 -38.38
C GLU A 88 -21.61 -35.01 -37.06
N LEU A 89 -20.62 -35.13 -36.14
CA LEU A 89 -20.66 -34.60 -34.77
C LEU A 89 -19.66 -33.44 -34.49
N THR A 90 -19.35 -32.65 -35.52
CA THR A 90 -18.44 -31.49 -35.36
C THR A 90 -18.87 -30.49 -34.28
N GLY A 91 -20.19 -30.22 -34.14
CA GLY A 91 -20.72 -29.37 -33.11
C GLY A 91 -20.46 -29.86 -31.67
N PRO A 92 -20.88 -31.09 -31.33
CA PRO A 92 -20.56 -31.71 -30.05
C PRO A 92 -19.06 -31.82 -29.75
N LEU A 93 -18.21 -32.03 -30.74
CA LEU A 93 -16.76 -32.11 -30.59
C LEU A 93 -16.16 -30.77 -30.12
N VAL A 94 -16.56 -29.65 -30.72
CA VAL A 94 -16.09 -28.30 -30.34
C VAL A 94 -16.58 -27.94 -28.94
N VAL A 95 -17.87 -28.18 -28.64
CA VAL A 95 -18.47 -27.90 -27.33
C VAL A 95 -17.83 -28.75 -26.23
N GLY A 96 -17.63 -30.04 -26.50
CA GLY A 96 -16.97 -30.97 -25.57
C GLY A 96 -15.53 -30.55 -25.26
N ALA A 97 -14.74 -30.22 -26.30
CA ALA A 97 -13.36 -29.72 -26.12
C ALA A 97 -13.29 -28.43 -25.29
N PHE A 98 -14.20 -27.49 -25.58
CA PHE A 98 -14.27 -26.25 -24.82
C PHE A 98 -14.69 -26.49 -23.36
N ALA A 99 -15.66 -27.36 -23.11
CA ALA A 99 -16.10 -27.72 -21.77
C ALA A 99 -14.97 -28.40 -20.95
N VAL A 100 -14.22 -29.29 -21.53
CA VAL A 100 -13.05 -29.92 -20.89
C VAL A 100 -11.97 -28.89 -20.60
N ALA A 101 -11.60 -28.06 -21.55
CA ALA A 101 -10.59 -27.02 -21.38
C ALA A 101 -10.95 -26.05 -20.26
N TRP A 102 -12.20 -25.56 -20.24
CA TRP A 102 -12.71 -24.64 -19.23
C TRP A 102 -12.83 -25.31 -17.85
N GLY A 103 -13.27 -26.57 -17.80
CA GLY A 103 -13.34 -27.35 -16.58
C GLY A 103 -11.95 -27.54 -15.94
N LEU A 104 -10.97 -27.97 -16.71
CA LEU A 104 -9.57 -28.13 -16.32
C LEU A 104 -8.97 -26.78 -15.86
N TYR A 105 -9.16 -25.73 -16.63
CA TYR A 105 -8.72 -24.38 -16.25
C TYR A 105 -9.32 -23.95 -14.90
N SER A 106 -10.61 -24.25 -14.67
CA SER A 106 -11.32 -23.95 -13.44
C SER A 106 -10.78 -24.72 -12.23
N LEU A 107 -10.35 -25.96 -12.44
CA LEU A 107 -9.74 -26.82 -11.42
C LEU A 107 -8.28 -26.43 -11.12
N LEU A 108 -7.49 -26.14 -12.16
CA LEU A 108 -6.07 -25.83 -12.05
C LEU A 108 -5.78 -24.41 -11.58
N ARG A 109 -6.70 -23.47 -11.79
CA ARG A 109 -6.52 -22.08 -11.35
C ARG A 109 -6.49 -22.00 -9.82
N ARG A 110 -5.31 -22.19 -9.25
CA ARG A 110 -5.03 -21.90 -7.84
C ARG A 110 -5.41 -20.45 -7.56
N GLY A 111 -6.37 -20.25 -6.67
CA GLY A 111 -6.72 -18.92 -6.18
C GLY A 111 -5.48 -18.27 -5.58
N GLY A 112 -4.78 -17.47 -6.36
CA GLY A 112 -3.60 -16.75 -5.91
C GLY A 112 -4.01 -15.82 -4.77
N SER A 113 -3.42 -16.03 -3.62
CA SER A 113 -3.49 -15.15 -2.47
C SER A 113 -2.85 -13.81 -2.86
N GLY A 114 -3.67 -12.81 -3.20
CA GLY A 114 -3.23 -11.49 -3.65
C GLY A 114 -2.56 -10.63 -2.58
N LYS A 115 -2.36 -11.14 -1.36
CA LYS A 115 -1.90 -10.34 -0.20
C LYS A 115 -0.39 -10.14 -0.06
N ARG A 116 0.46 -10.82 -0.84
CA ARG A 116 1.92 -10.75 -0.66
C ARG A 116 2.69 -9.91 -1.71
N ARG A 117 2.01 -9.39 -2.73
CA ARG A 117 2.68 -8.61 -3.79
C ARG A 117 3.00 -7.15 -3.39
N GLY A 118 2.22 -6.55 -2.49
CA GLY A 118 2.29 -5.11 -2.21
C GLY A 118 3.64 -4.60 -1.70
N LYS A 119 4.30 -5.31 -0.77
CA LYS A 119 5.51 -4.82 -0.07
C LYS A 119 6.76 -4.77 -0.99
N LYS A 120 6.97 -5.82 -1.79
CA LYS A 120 8.12 -5.86 -2.74
C LYS A 120 7.94 -4.91 -3.93
N ASP A 121 6.69 -4.64 -4.32
CA ASP A 121 6.39 -3.74 -5.44
C ASP A 121 6.48 -2.27 -5.03
N ALA A 122 6.14 -1.91 -3.78
CA ALA A 122 6.31 -0.57 -3.23
C ALA A 122 7.80 -0.21 -3.13
N LEU A 123 8.63 -1.09 -2.56
CA LEU A 123 10.08 -0.87 -2.47
C LEU A 123 10.69 -0.60 -3.86
N LYS A 124 10.38 -1.42 -4.86
CA LYS A 124 10.91 -1.22 -6.23
C LYS A 124 10.45 0.09 -6.85
N ARG A 125 9.23 0.52 -6.57
CA ARG A 125 8.65 1.74 -7.15
C ARG A 125 9.24 3.00 -6.56
N TYR A 126 9.43 3.03 -5.25
CA TYR A 126 9.88 4.22 -4.51
C TYR A 126 11.33 4.14 -4.04
N GLU A 127 12.07 3.08 -4.34
CA GLU A 127 13.47 2.89 -3.91
C GLU A 127 14.36 4.08 -4.31
N LYS A 128 14.24 4.53 -5.55
CA LYS A 128 15.03 5.66 -6.06
C LYS A 128 14.71 6.98 -5.32
N GLU A 129 13.44 7.21 -5.00
CA GLU A 129 13.02 8.40 -4.28
C GLU A 129 13.39 8.33 -2.81
N ALA A 130 13.22 7.16 -2.19
CA ALA A 130 13.65 6.90 -0.82
C ALA A 130 15.17 7.08 -0.67
N ARG A 131 15.99 6.57 -1.60
CA ARG A 131 17.44 6.80 -1.60
C ARG A 131 17.78 8.28 -1.69
N ARG A 132 17.15 9.04 -2.59
CA ARG A 132 17.36 10.48 -2.70
C ARG A 132 17.01 11.24 -1.40
N LEU A 133 15.95 10.84 -0.73
CA LEU A 133 15.60 11.42 0.58
C LEU A 133 16.64 11.04 1.64
N LEU A 134 17.09 9.79 1.65
CA LEU A 134 18.13 9.33 2.57
C LEU A 134 19.46 10.08 2.35
N ASP A 135 19.87 10.27 1.10
CA ASP A 135 21.07 11.05 0.76
C ASP A 135 20.94 12.51 1.24
N ARG A 136 19.76 13.13 1.05
CA ARG A 136 19.49 14.48 1.59
C ARG A 136 19.53 14.52 3.12
N LEU A 137 19.08 13.45 3.78
CA LEU A 137 19.18 13.33 5.24
C LEU A 137 20.62 13.26 5.72
N ALA A 138 21.50 12.62 4.93
CA ALA A 138 22.93 12.51 5.23
C ALA A 138 23.72 13.80 4.93
N GLU A 139 23.34 14.52 3.87
CA GLU A 139 24.06 15.70 3.38
C GLU A 139 23.62 17.01 4.06
N ALA A 140 22.40 17.07 4.58
CA ALA A 140 21.92 18.30 5.22
C ALA A 140 22.75 18.61 6.47
N PRO A 141 23.13 19.90 6.69
CA PRO A 141 23.76 20.35 7.92
C PRO A 141 22.72 20.32 9.05
N ARG A 142 22.43 19.12 9.54
CA ARG A 142 21.43 18.86 10.59
C ARG A 142 21.99 19.01 12.00
N ALA A 143 23.30 19.03 12.13
CA ALA A 143 23.96 19.39 13.38
C ALA A 143 23.45 20.77 13.80
N GLU A 144 22.68 20.83 14.91
CA GLU A 144 22.05 22.04 15.45
C GLU A 144 20.68 22.41 14.81
N MET A 145 20.03 21.50 14.09
CA MET A 145 18.67 21.76 13.61
C MET A 145 17.64 21.20 14.60
N HIS A 146 16.80 22.08 15.14
CA HIS A 146 15.72 21.72 16.03
C HIS A 146 14.37 22.00 15.35
N ILE A 147 13.45 21.06 15.46
CA ILE A 147 12.07 21.25 14.99
C ILE A 147 11.13 21.15 16.16
N ARG A 148 10.39 22.21 16.38
CA ARG A 148 9.40 22.32 17.44
C ARG A 148 8.00 22.34 16.82
N PHE A 149 7.14 21.46 17.28
CA PHE A 149 5.72 21.42 16.92
C PHE A 149 4.88 21.97 18.08
N THR A 150 4.08 22.96 17.79
CA THR A 150 3.19 23.60 18.75
C THR A 150 1.74 23.53 18.28
N ASP A 151 0.80 23.97 19.07
CA ASP A 151 -0.62 23.97 18.68
C ASP A 151 -0.91 24.81 17.42
N LYS A 152 -0.07 25.80 17.08
CA LYS A 152 -0.33 26.74 15.99
C LYS A 152 0.47 26.44 14.74
N GLU A 153 1.75 26.09 14.88
CA GLU A 153 2.69 25.98 13.78
C GLU A 153 3.88 25.09 14.13
N MET A 154 4.57 24.66 13.11
CA MET A 154 5.88 24.03 13.23
C MET A 154 6.96 25.10 13.10
N THR A 155 7.93 25.10 13.98
CA THR A 155 9.08 26.01 13.93
C THR A 155 10.34 25.20 13.66
N VAL A 156 11.12 25.63 12.68
CA VAL A 156 12.43 25.06 12.36
C VAL A 156 13.49 26.07 12.80
N GLU A 157 14.38 25.66 13.67
CA GLU A 157 15.53 26.42 14.13
C GLU A 157 16.80 25.77 13.58
N ALA A 158 17.54 26.51 12.77
CA ALA A 158 18.79 26.04 12.17
C ALA A 158 19.80 27.19 12.09
N ALA A 159 21.03 26.97 12.52
CA ALA A 159 22.11 27.95 12.48
C ALA A 159 21.74 29.33 13.07
N GLY A 160 20.88 29.36 14.11
CA GLY A 160 20.42 30.59 14.73
C GLY A 160 19.25 31.29 14.02
N GLU A 161 18.83 30.79 12.86
CA GLU A 161 17.65 31.27 12.17
C GLU A 161 16.41 30.47 12.60
N ARG A 162 15.31 31.19 12.86
CA ARG A 162 14.03 30.60 13.22
C ARG A 162 13.00 30.84 12.12
N ARG A 163 12.43 29.75 11.59
CA ARG A 163 11.42 29.80 10.54
C ARG A 163 10.14 29.09 10.98
N ALA A 164 9.03 29.80 10.95
CA ALA A 164 7.71 29.23 11.16
C ALA A 164 7.17 28.61 9.86
N VAL A 165 6.62 27.41 9.96
CA VAL A 165 6.02 26.66 8.86
C VAL A 165 4.62 26.23 9.26
N PRO A 166 3.57 26.69 8.56
CA PRO A 166 2.21 26.29 8.87
C PRO A 166 1.96 24.82 8.49
N TYR A 167 1.12 24.13 9.24
CA TYR A 167 0.79 22.71 8.99
C TYR A 167 0.19 22.46 7.60
N GLY A 168 -0.55 23.44 7.06
CA GLY A 168 -1.15 23.36 5.72
C GLY A 168 -0.18 23.17 4.54
N VAL A 169 1.14 23.29 4.78
CA VAL A 169 2.18 22.97 3.78
C VAL A 169 2.24 21.48 3.52
N PHE A 170 1.86 20.65 4.50
CA PHE A 170 1.87 19.20 4.40
C PHE A 170 0.52 18.67 3.92
N GLU A 171 0.53 17.82 2.90
CA GLU A 171 -0.68 17.21 2.33
C GLU A 171 -1.04 15.90 3.05
N CYS A 172 -0.05 15.18 3.55
CA CYS A 172 -0.19 13.90 4.26
C CYS A 172 1.04 13.56 5.09
N GLY A 173 0.85 12.66 6.05
CA GLY A 173 1.90 11.99 6.80
C GLY A 173 1.75 10.47 6.73
N ALA A 174 2.86 9.76 6.77
CA ALA A 174 2.89 8.31 6.87
C ALA A 174 3.86 7.90 7.98
N GLU A 175 3.34 7.14 8.93
CA GLU A 175 4.09 6.66 10.08
C GLU A 175 4.49 5.20 9.89
N THR A 176 5.74 4.89 10.19
CA THR A 176 6.27 3.53 10.30
C THR A 176 6.77 3.30 11.71
N ARG A 177 7.40 2.18 11.96
CA ARG A 177 7.94 1.84 13.27
C ARG A 177 8.93 2.88 13.80
N ASP A 178 9.87 3.34 12.96
CA ASP A 178 11.02 4.14 13.38
C ASP A 178 11.05 5.55 12.79
N LEU A 179 10.14 5.87 11.84
CA LEU A 179 10.07 7.17 11.20
C LEU A 179 8.65 7.65 10.89
N LEU A 180 8.51 8.94 10.79
CA LEU A 180 7.34 9.64 10.24
C LEU A 180 7.77 10.48 9.05
N LEU A 181 7.14 10.25 7.90
CA LEU A 181 7.29 11.07 6.70
C LEU A 181 6.15 12.07 6.62
N LEU A 182 6.44 13.35 6.64
CA LEU A 182 5.50 14.42 6.29
C LEU A 182 5.77 14.84 4.85
N HIS A 183 4.77 14.73 3.99
CA HIS A 183 4.89 15.02 2.57
C HIS A 183 3.99 16.20 2.18
N GLY A 184 4.58 17.21 1.55
CA GLY A 184 3.90 18.37 0.96
C GLY A 184 4.21 18.51 -0.53
N LYS A 185 3.66 19.52 -1.18
CA LYS A 185 3.84 19.75 -2.64
C LYS A 185 5.30 19.91 -3.07
N ALA A 186 6.08 20.59 -2.27
CA ALA A 186 7.48 20.92 -2.59
C ALA A 186 8.49 20.33 -1.59
N ASN A 187 8.02 19.93 -0.40
CA ASN A 187 8.89 19.55 0.71
C ASN A 187 8.49 18.19 1.26
N ALA A 188 9.47 17.40 1.60
CA ALA A 188 9.32 16.19 2.38
C ALA A 188 10.18 16.33 3.65
N LEU A 189 9.58 16.09 4.80
CA LEU A 189 10.25 16.09 6.09
C LEU A 189 10.21 14.69 6.67
N VAL A 190 11.36 14.13 6.98
CA VAL A 190 11.51 12.83 7.62
C VAL A 190 11.94 13.06 9.05
N LEU A 191 11.15 12.56 9.99
CA LEU A 191 11.42 12.59 11.43
C LEU A 191 11.64 11.16 11.89
N GLN A 192 12.70 10.93 12.64
CA GLN A 192 13.00 9.62 13.20
C GLN A 192 12.55 9.57 14.67
N ARG A 193 12.04 8.43 15.11
CA ARG A 193 11.60 8.24 16.49
C ARG A 193 12.71 8.56 17.49
N ARG A 194 13.96 8.22 17.17
CA ARG A 194 15.14 8.48 18.01
C ARG A 194 15.51 9.97 18.10
N GLU A 195 15.02 10.81 17.19
CA GLU A 195 15.26 12.26 17.17
C GLU A 195 14.26 13.03 18.04
N LEU A 196 13.26 12.37 18.59
CA LEU A 196 12.28 12.97 19.50
C LEU A 196 12.93 13.23 20.87
N ALA A 197 13.23 14.50 21.15
CA ALA A 197 13.81 14.92 22.42
C ALA A 197 12.73 15.17 23.50
N TRP A 198 11.54 15.62 23.09
CA TRP A 198 10.42 15.89 23.98
C TRP A 198 9.07 15.58 23.34
N GLY A 199 8.18 14.95 24.09
CA GLY A 199 6.84 14.55 23.65
C GLY A 199 6.66 13.04 23.63
N ASP A 200 5.46 12.58 23.23
CA ASP A 200 5.12 11.18 23.09
C ASP A 200 4.97 10.84 21.60
N TRP A 201 5.78 9.90 21.12
CA TRP A 201 5.75 9.47 19.73
C TRP A 201 4.40 8.88 19.33
N GLU A 202 3.79 8.07 20.18
CA GLU A 202 2.52 7.38 19.88
C GLU A 202 1.35 8.39 19.73
N ALA A 203 1.42 9.51 20.45
CA ALA A 203 0.42 10.58 20.38
C ALA A 203 0.70 11.58 19.22
N PHE A 204 1.91 11.58 18.67
CA PHE A 204 2.33 12.59 17.69
C PHE A 204 1.54 12.50 16.37
N GLY A 205 1.24 11.31 15.87
CA GLY A 205 0.42 11.13 14.68
C GLY A 205 -1.00 11.67 14.83
N ALA A 206 -1.63 11.45 16.00
CA ALA A 206 -2.94 12.02 16.34
C ALA A 206 -2.89 13.55 16.43
N PHE A 207 -1.86 14.08 17.09
CA PHE A 207 -1.61 15.52 17.20
C PHE A 207 -1.54 16.22 15.83
N LEU A 208 -0.85 15.64 14.85
CA LEU A 208 -0.76 16.18 13.49
C LEU A 208 -2.10 16.09 12.76
N THR A 209 -2.83 14.99 12.95
CA THR A 209 -4.14 14.78 12.32
C THR A 209 -5.16 15.82 12.78
N GLU A 210 -5.18 16.16 14.06
CA GLU A 210 -6.02 17.24 14.62
C GLU A 210 -5.73 18.61 13.99
N ARG A 211 -4.50 18.82 13.50
CA ARG A 211 -4.06 20.07 12.84
C ARG A 211 -4.18 20.05 11.32
N GLY A 212 -4.92 19.06 10.82
CA GLY A 212 -5.27 18.97 9.40
C GLY A 212 -4.23 18.26 8.52
N VAL A 213 -3.20 17.65 9.11
CA VAL A 213 -2.27 16.77 8.39
C VAL A 213 -2.70 15.32 8.59
N PRO A 214 -3.36 14.67 7.62
CA PRO A 214 -3.80 13.29 7.77
C PRO A 214 -2.58 12.37 7.85
N VAL A 215 -2.40 11.71 9.00
CA VAL A 215 -1.35 10.71 9.22
C VAL A 215 -1.97 9.32 9.20
N ALA A 216 -1.33 8.40 8.46
CA ALA A 216 -1.76 7.00 8.41
C ALA A 216 -0.58 6.04 8.62
N PRO A 217 -0.82 4.90 9.30
CA PRO A 217 0.22 3.91 9.46
C PRO A 217 0.59 3.30 8.10
N ALA A 218 1.88 3.21 7.84
CA ALA A 218 2.44 2.49 6.70
C ALA A 218 2.79 1.05 7.12
N PRO A 219 2.73 0.08 6.22
CA PRO A 219 3.13 -1.29 6.54
C PRO A 219 4.65 -1.36 6.78
N ASP A 220 5.06 -1.98 7.87
CA ASP A 220 6.46 -2.30 8.19
C ASP A 220 7.08 -3.32 7.23
#